data_02a70e6aba86873f45b1e3f02b259f2f
#
_entry.id   02a70e6aba86873f45b1e3f02b259f2f
#
_cell.length_a   1.000
_cell.length_b   1.000
_cell.length_c   1.000
_cell.angle_alpha   90.00
_cell.angle_beta   90.00
_cell.angle_gamma   90.00
#
_symmetry.space_group_name_H-M   'P 1'
#
loop_
_entity.id
_entity.type
_entity.pdbx_description
1 polymer ?
#
loop_
_entity_poly.entity_id
_entity_poly.type
_entity_poly.pdbx_seq_one_letter_code
_entity_poly.pdbx_strand_id
1 'polypeptide(L)'
;MSLLRNVIGPHPNLTEYINNIKNPTVKSTIKQRVQEYRPNPAIINKLSSLTDRYFLVVFATEWNLECRAQLPCLAKIFIAASNAAINIKVIDFDENRDIADEMRVLRIPTIIVHDRSWREIGRFVEKPQRLPTLEEELWEIIEKKSQKTQ
;
A
#
# COMPACT_ATOMS: atom_id res chain seq x y z
N MET A 1 -15.23 12.17 5.54
CA MET A 1 -14.92 10.79 5.91
C MET A 1 -15.66 9.79 5.04
N SER A 2 -16.99 9.83 5.04
CA SER A 2 -17.79 8.95 4.17
C SER A 2 -17.51 9.21 2.68
N LEU A 3 -17.20 10.46 2.31
CA LEU A 3 -16.89 10.79 0.91
C LEU A 3 -15.62 10.09 0.42
N LEU A 4 -14.57 10.11 1.24
CA LEU A 4 -13.31 9.44 0.88
C LEU A 4 -13.53 7.94 0.71
N ARG A 5 -14.25 7.31 1.64
CA ARG A 5 -14.59 5.90 1.55
C ARG A 5 -15.35 5.58 0.25
N ASN A 6 -16.29 6.43 -0.13
CA ASN A 6 -17.10 6.23 -1.33
C ASN A 6 -16.28 6.41 -2.61
N VAL A 7 -15.31 7.32 -2.60
CA VAL A 7 -14.43 7.56 -3.75
C VAL A 7 -13.46 6.41 -3.95
N ILE A 8 -12.91 5.87 -2.86
CA ILE A 8 -11.89 4.82 -2.91
C ILE A 8 -12.48 3.42 -3.06
N GLY A 9 -13.67 3.18 -2.48
CA GLY A 9 -14.29 1.85 -2.43
C GLY A 9 -14.40 1.10 -3.75
N PRO A 10 -14.77 1.76 -4.88
CA PRO A 10 -14.89 1.07 -6.17
C PRO A 10 -13.58 0.60 -6.80
N HIS A 11 -12.45 1.12 -6.36
CA HIS A 11 -11.16 0.77 -6.93
C HIS A 11 -10.72 -0.64 -6.52
N PRO A 12 -9.87 -1.31 -7.33
CA PRO A 12 -9.47 -2.68 -7.03
C PRO A 12 -8.58 -2.78 -5.81
N ASN A 13 -8.61 -3.92 -5.14
CA ASN A 13 -7.60 -4.23 -4.15
C ASN A 13 -6.27 -4.57 -4.85
N LEU A 14 -5.20 -4.73 -4.08
CA LEU A 14 -3.87 -4.94 -4.64
C LEU A 14 -3.78 -6.21 -5.49
N THR A 15 -4.38 -7.31 -5.03
CA THR A 15 -4.38 -8.57 -5.76
C THR A 15 -5.10 -8.42 -7.10
N GLU A 16 -6.27 -7.80 -7.09
CA GLU A 16 -7.04 -7.53 -8.31
C GLU A 16 -6.25 -6.63 -9.27
N TYR A 17 -5.60 -5.59 -8.73
CA TYR A 17 -4.81 -4.68 -9.55
C TYR A 17 -3.70 -5.43 -10.29
N ILE A 18 -2.94 -6.26 -9.57
CA ILE A 18 -1.85 -7.04 -10.15
C ILE A 18 -2.37 -8.02 -11.19
N ASN A 19 -3.47 -8.71 -10.89
CA ASN A 19 -4.07 -9.68 -11.82
C ASN A 19 -4.61 -9.01 -13.10
N ASN A 20 -4.96 -7.74 -13.03
CA ASN A 20 -5.51 -6.99 -14.15
C ASN A 20 -4.47 -6.18 -14.93
N ILE A 21 -3.20 -6.31 -14.62
CA ILE A 21 -2.13 -5.67 -15.38
C ILE A 21 -2.19 -6.17 -16.82
N LYS A 22 -2.22 -5.22 -17.76
CA LYS A 22 -2.45 -5.53 -19.18
C LYS A 22 -1.22 -6.09 -19.88
N ASN A 23 -0.03 -5.57 -19.56
CA ASN A 23 1.21 -6.04 -20.17
C ASN A 23 1.61 -7.37 -19.55
N PRO A 24 1.64 -8.48 -20.32
CA PRO A 24 1.92 -9.81 -19.76
C PRO A 24 3.31 -9.93 -19.16
N THR A 25 4.30 -9.26 -19.71
CA THR A 25 5.67 -9.29 -19.21
C THR A 25 5.77 -8.59 -17.87
N VAL A 26 5.16 -7.41 -17.73
CA VAL A 26 5.12 -6.68 -16.48
C VAL A 26 4.40 -7.49 -15.41
N LYS A 27 3.24 -8.05 -15.75
CA LYS A 27 2.45 -8.88 -14.84
C LYS A 27 3.24 -10.07 -14.32
N SER A 28 3.89 -10.79 -15.24
CA SER A 28 4.71 -11.96 -14.90
C SER A 28 5.86 -11.59 -13.98
N THR A 29 6.56 -10.50 -14.30
CA THR A 29 7.69 -10.02 -13.49
C THR A 29 7.25 -9.65 -12.08
N ILE A 30 6.13 -8.93 -11.96
CA ILE A 30 5.60 -8.55 -10.65
C ILE A 30 5.22 -9.77 -9.84
N LYS A 31 4.51 -10.74 -10.44
CA LYS A 31 4.12 -11.97 -9.75
C LYS A 31 5.34 -12.77 -9.28
N GLN A 32 6.38 -12.83 -10.08
CA GLN A 32 7.61 -13.51 -9.70
C GLN A 32 8.26 -12.80 -8.50
N ARG A 33 8.33 -11.48 -8.51
CA ARG A 33 8.90 -10.71 -7.41
C ARG A 33 8.11 -10.89 -6.11
N VAL A 34 6.78 -10.99 -6.21
CA VAL A 34 5.95 -11.31 -5.04
C VAL A 34 6.38 -12.62 -4.41
N GLN A 35 6.63 -13.64 -5.23
CA GLN A 35 7.06 -14.94 -4.73
C GLN A 35 8.45 -14.90 -4.10
N GLU A 36 9.34 -14.09 -4.65
CA GLU A 36 10.75 -14.06 -4.24
C GLU A 36 11.02 -13.15 -3.03
N TYR A 37 10.22 -12.12 -2.83
CA TYR A 37 10.48 -11.17 -1.75
C TYR A 37 10.35 -11.83 -0.38
N ARG A 38 11.32 -11.53 0.50
CA ARG A 38 11.37 -12.06 1.87
C ARG A 38 11.26 -10.90 2.87
N PRO A 39 10.04 -10.55 3.30
CA PRO A 39 9.89 -9.48 4.28
C PRO A 39 10.44 -9.84 5.64
N ASN A 40 10.74 -8.82 6.45
CA ASN A 40 11.25 -8.98 7.80
C ASN A 40 10.23 -9.73 8.67
N PRO A 41 10.58 -10.93 9.19
CA PRO A 41 9.61 -11.75 9.94
C PRO A 41 9.08 -11.08 11.20
N ALA A 42 9.91 -10.29 11.90
CA ALA A 42 9.49 -9.59 13.11
C ALA A 42 8.40 -8.55 12.79
N ILE A 43 8.56 -7.84 11.68
CA ILE A 43 7.56 -6.86 11.23
C ILE A 43 6.27 -7.57 10.79
N ILE A 44 6.40 -8.68 10.07
CA ILE A 44 5.23 -9.46 9.66
C ILE A 44 4.42 -9.92 10.87
N ASN A 45 5.09 -10.38 11.92
CA ASN A 45 4.41 -10.78 13.15
C ASN A 45 3.65 -9.61 13.79
N LYS A 46 4.26 -8.43 13.81
CA LYS A 46 3.60 -7.23 14.34
C LYS A 46 2.37 -6.85 13.51
N LEU A 47 2.49 -6.87 12.18
CA LEU A 47 1.37 -6.55 11.30
C LEU A 47 0.25 -7.57 11.42
N SER A 48 0.58 -8.87 11.55
CA SER A 48 -0.44 -9.92 11.68
C SER A 48 -1.20 -9.84 13.00
N SER A 49 -0.63 -9.19 14.01
CA SER A 49 -1.22 -9.08 15.35
C SER A 49 -2.09 -7.83 15.53
N LEU A 50 -2.15 -6.95 14.53
CA LEU A 50 -2.97 -5.74 14.62
C LEU A 50 -4.46 -6.10 14.68
N THR A 51 -5.18 -5.46 15.59
CA THR A 51 -6.62 -5.66 15.78
C THR A 51 -7.44 -4.49 15.26
N ASP A 52 -6.85 -3.30 15.18
CA ASP A 52 -7.52 -2.13 14.60
C ASP A 52 -7.55 -2.23 13.08
N ARG A 53 -8.52 -1.56 12.47
CA ARG A 53 -8.62 -1.48 11.01
C ARG A 53 -7.73 -0.38 10.47
N TYR A 54 -7.09 -0.69 9.34
CA TYR A 54 -6.29 0.27 8.58
C TYR A 54 -6.65 0.18 7.10
N PHE A 55 -6.64 1.34 6.44
CA PHE A 55 -6.93 1.42 5.01
C PHE A 55 -5.72 2.03 4.32
N LEU A 56 -5.11 1.25 3.44
CA LEU A 56 -3.97 1.70 2.64
C LEU A 56 -4.48 2.04 1.24
N VAL A 57 -4.22 3.27 0.80
CA VAL A 57 -4.57 3.73 -0.54
C VAL A 57 -3.28 3.92 -1.31
N VAL A 58 -3.14 3.17 -2.41
CA VAL A 58 -1.92 3.15 -3.22
C VAL A 58 -2.20 3.84 -4.55
N PHE A 59 -1.40 4.84 -4.88
CA PHE A 59 -1.41 5.45 -6.22
C PHE A 59 -0.24 4.90 -7.01
N ALA A 60 -0.52 4.32 -8.17
CA ALA A 60 0.48 3.62 -8.97
C ALA A 60 0.12 3.59 -10.44
N THR A 61 1.08 3.20 -11.27
CA THR A 61 0.87 2.87 -12.69
C THR A 61 1.65 1.62 -13.05
N GLU A 62 1.27 0.97 -14.14
CA GLU A 62 1.99 -0.22 -14.63
C GLU A 62 3.36 0.13 -15.22
N TRP A 63 3.50 1.33 -15.77
CA TRP A 63 4.70 1.72 -16.52
C TRP A 63 5.82 2.23 -15.61
N ASN A 64 5.53 2.65 -14.40
CA ASN A 64 6.51 3.28 -13.51
C ASN A 64 7.43 2.24 -12.88
N LEU A 65 8.75 2.45 -12.98
CA LEU A 65 9.73 1.49 -12.50
C LEU A 65 9.70 1.31 -10.97
N GLU A 66 9.51 2.39 -10.23
CA GLU A 66 9.40 2.26 -8.77
C GLU A 66 8.12 1.52 -8.35
N CYS A 67 7.02 1.72 -9.06
CA CYS A 67 5.81 0.96 -8.82
C CYS A 67 6.06 -0.53 -9.03
N ARG A 68 6.77 -0.89 -10.11
CA ARG A 68 7.11 -2.28 -10.38
C ARG A 68 8.02 -2.88 -9.32
N ALA A 69 8.84 -2.05 -8.66
CA ALA A 69 9.71 -2.49 -7.57
C ALA A 69 8.97 -2.64 -6.25
N GLN A 70 8.08 -1.71 -5.93
CA GLN A 70 7.47 -1.65 -4.59
C GLN A 70 6.17 -2.43 -4.46
N LEU A 71 5.34 -2.48 -5.50
CA LEU A 71 4.07 -3.20 -5.43
C LEU A 71 4.24 -4.69 -5.10
N PRO A 72 5.22 -5.41 -5.67
CA PRO A 72 5.44 -6.80 -5.28
C PRO A 72 5.78 -6.95 -3.81
N CYS A 73 6.59 -6.05 -3.28
CA CYS A 73 6.95 -6.07 -1.86
C CYS A 73 5.71 -5.87 -0.99
N LEU A 74 4.89 -4.87 -1.34
CA LEU A 74 3.65 -4.59 -0.63
C LEU A 74 2.72 -5.79 -0.63
N ALA A 75 2.54 -6.42 -1.79
CA ALA A 75 1.69 -7.59 -1.92
C ALA A 75 2.19 -8.74 -1.02
N LYS A 76 3.49 -9.03 -1.07
CA LYS A 76 4.06 -10.11 -0.26
C LYS A 76 3.94 -9.85 1.23
N ILE A 77 4.17 -8.61 1.66
CA ILE A 77 4.05 -8.22 3.06
C ILE A 77 2.67 -8.59 3.59
N PHE A 78 1.62 -8.21 2.87
CA PHE A 78 0.25 -8.39 3.38
C PHE A 78 -0.31 -9.79 3.11
N ILE A 79 0.22 -10.52 2.12
CA ILE A 79 -0.04 -11.95 2.01
C ILE A 79 0.55 -12.67 3.23
N ALA A 80 1.79 -12.35 3.58
CA ALA A 80 2.46 -12.99 4.71
C ALA A 80 1.82 -12.63 6.06
N ALA A 81 1.43 -11.37 6.23
CA ALA A 81 0.77 -10.92 7.46
C ALA A 81 -0.63 -11.51 7.60
N SER A 82 -1.31 -11.73 6.49
CA SER A 82 -2.64 -12.37 6.45
C SER A 82 -3.62 -11.78 7.47
N ASN A 83 -3.76 -10.46 7.48
CA ASN A 83 -4.61 -9.76 8.44
C ASN A 83 -5.76 -9.05 7.72
N ALA A 84 -6.98 -9.57 7.89
CA ALA A 84 -8.18 -9.04 7.24
C ALA A 84 -8.56 -7.63 7.71
N ALA A 85 -8.02 -7.15 8.81
CA ALA A 85 -8.27 -5.79 9.30
C ALA A 85 -7.56 -4.73 8.45
N ILE A 86 -6.59 -5.14 7.64
CA ILE A 86 -5.85 -4.22 6.77
C ILE A 86 -6.37 -4.35 5.34
N ASN A 87 -6.92 -3.25 4.83
CA ASN A 87 -7.46 -3.20 3.47
C ASN A 87 -6.56 -2.33 2.59
N ILE A 88 -6.28 -2.81 1.38
CA ILE A 88 -5.42 -2.11 0.43
C ILE A 88 -6.17 -1.91 -0.87
N LYS A 89 -6.30 -0.66 -1.29
CA LYS A 89 -6.89 -0.30 -2.58
C LYS A 89 -5.87 0.40 -3.44
N VAL A 90 -5.89 0.11 -4.73
CA VAL A 90 -4.98 0.73 -5.69
C VAL A 90 -5.75 1.60 -6.66
N ILE A 91 -5.32 2.85 -6.77
CA ILE A 91 -5.91 3.84 -7.68
C ILE A 91 -4.89 4.10 -8.78
N ASP A 92 -5.28 3.88 -10.03
CA ASP A 92 -4.40 4.21 -11.15
C ASP A 92 -4.19 5.72 -11.19
N PHE A 93 -2.95 6.13 -11.11
CA PHE A 93 -2.58 7.54 -11.01
C PHE A 93 -2.94 8.31 -12.27
N ASP A 94 -2.70 7.74 -13.45
CA ASP A 94 -2.94 8.43 -14.72
C ASP A 94 -4.43 8.62 -15.01
N GLU A 95 -5.25 7.65 -14.65
CA GLU A 95 -6.68 7.71 -14.90
C GLU A 95 -7.45 8.48 -13.83
N ASN A 96 -6.81 8.83 -12.70
CA ASN A 96 -7.49 9.45 -11.56
C ASN A 96 -6.69 10.64 -11.02
N ARG A 97 -6.25 11.54 -11.93
CA ARG A 97 -5.45 12.70 -11.55
C ARG A 97 -6.19 13.64 -10.61
N ASP A 98 -7.49 13.75 -10.74
CA ASP A 98 -8.32 14.56 -9.87
C ASP A 98 -8.27 14.06 -8.42
N ILE A 99 -8.38 12.75 -8.23
CA ILE A 99 -8.30 12.15 -6.90
C ILE A 99 -6.88 12.31 -6.34
N ALA A 100 -5.87 12.08 -7.18
CA ALA A 100 -4.47 12.24 -6.78
C ALA A 100 -4.18 13.67 -6.34
N ASP A 101 -4.69 14.66 -7.07
CA ASP A 101 -4.52 16.07 -6.74
C ASP A 101 -5.17 16.41 -5.39
N GLU A 102 -6.39 15.95 -5.17
CA GLU A 102 -7.10 16.17 -3.90
C GLU A 102 -6.33 15.58 -2.72
N MET A 103 -5.72 14.42 -2.91
CA MET A 103 -4.97 13.74 -1.85
C MET A 103 -3.50 14.16 -1.83
N ARG A 104 -3.12 15.14 -2.64
CA ARG A 104 -1.78 15.71 -2.72
C ARG A 104 -0.72 14.65 -3.02
N VAL A 105 -1.01 13.79 -3.98
CA VAL A 105 -0.07 12.79 -4.47
C VAL A 105 0.69 13.36 -5.66
N LEU A 106 1.99 13.57 -5.50
CA LEU A 106 2.86 14.15 -6.53
C LEU A 106 3.78 13.13 -7.17
N ARG A 107 4.06 12.04 -6.47
CA ARG A 107 4.99 11.00 -6.92
C ARG A 107 4.37 9.62 -6.72
N ILE A 108 4.79 8.66 -7.52
CA ILE A 108 4.29 7.29 -7.43
C ILE A 108 5.45 6.29 -7.34
N PRO A 109 5.25 5.17 -6.63
CA PRO A 109 4.04 4.87 -5.87
C PRO A 109 3.95 5.71 -4.59
N THR A 110 2.74 6.08 -4.22
CA THR A 110 2.48 6.65 -2.89
C THR A 110 1.49 5.74 -2.19
N ILE A 111 1.81 5.38 -0.95
CA ILE A 111 0.93 4.56 -0.12
C ILE A 111 0.50 5.44 1.06
N ILE A 112 -0.78 5.77 1.12
CA ILE A 112 -1.33 6.57 2.20
C ILE A 112 -1.99 5.65 3.19
N VAL A 113 -1.55 5.70 4.45
CA VAL A 113 -2.08 4.87 5.52
C VAL A 113 -3.13 5.66 6.28
N HIS A 114 -4.33 5.09 6.36
CA HIS A 114 -5.46 5.69 7.09
C HIS A 114 -5.84 4.78 8.26
N ASP A 115 -6.29 5.40 9.35
CA ASP A 115 -6.86 4.66 10.47
C ASP A 115 -8.31 4.26 10.17
N ARG A 116 -8.97 3.61 11.15
CA ARG A 116 -10.35 3.14 10.97
C ARG A 116 -11.37 4.25 10.73
N SER A 117 -11.02 5.50 11.07
CA SER A 117 -11.87 6.68 10.83
C SER A 117 -11.51 7.38 9.51
N TRP A 118 -10.68 6.76 8.68
CA TRP A 118 -10.20 7.32 7.42
C TRP A 118 -9.37 8.59 7.59
N ARG A 119 -8.72 8.76 8.73
CA ARG A 119 -7.75 9.85 8.90
C ARG A 119 -6.39 9.37 8.44
N GLU A 120 -5.71 10.20 7.67
CA GLU A 120 -4.34 9.88 7.25
C GLU A 120 -3.41 9.93 8.45
N ILE A 121 -2.67 8.84 8.68
CA ILE A 121 -1.69 8.75 9.76
C ILE A 121 -0.25 8.78 9.26
N GLY A 122 -0.06 8.67 7.96
CA GLY A 122 1.26 8.78 7.33
C GLY A 122 1.21 8.26 5.92
N ARG A 123 2.31 8.46 5.20
CA ARG A 123 2.44 7.96 3.83
C ARG A 123 3.86 7.55 3.50
N PHE A 124 3.96 6.59 2.60
CA PHE A 124 5.20 6.12 2.01
C PHE A 124 5.25 6.63 0.58
N VAL A 125 6.37 7.26 0.19
CA VAL A 125 6.50 7.88 -1.13
C VAL A 125 7.69 7.30 -1.87
N GLU A 126 7.43 6.71 -3.01
CA GLU A 126 8.37 6.14 -3.99
C GLU A 126 9.13 4.90 -3.50
N LYS A 127 9.98 5.05 -2.53
CA LYS A 127 10.87 3.96 -2.07
C LYS A 127 11.25 4.20 -0.62
N PRO A 128 11.79 3.19 0.08
CA PRO A 128 12.24 3.37 1.45
C PRO A 128 13.27 4.50 1.55
N GLN A 129 13.05 5.45 2.46
CA GLN A 129 13.91 6.62 2.60
C GLN A 129 14.57 6.72 3.96
N ARG A 130 13.89 6.24 5.01
CA ARG A 130 14.39 6.34 6.39
C ARG A 130 14.84 5.02 6.96
N LEU A 131 14.17 3.95 6.58
CA LEU A 131 14.40 2.60 7.05
C LEU A 131 14.76 1.70 5.87
N PRO A 132 15.38 0.54 6.09
CA PRO A 132 15.85 -0.28 4.99
C PRO A 132 14.77 -0.85 4.08
N THR A 133 13.55 -1.09 4.61
CA THR A 133 12.51 -1.79 3.87
C THR A 133 11.17 -1.09 3.93
N LEU A 134 10.31 -1.42 2.97
CA LEU A 134 8.93 -0.94 2.92
C LEU A 134 8.16 -1.34 4.18
N GLU A 135 8.27 -2.60 4.60
CA GLU A 135 7.52 -3.06 5.78
C GLU A 135 7.93 -2.33 7.05
N GLU A 136 9.21 -2.00 7.20
CA GLU A 136 9.67 -1.24 8.35
C GLU A 136 9.11 0.18 8.35
N GLU A 137 9.08 0.83 7.18
CA GLU A 137 8.52 2.18 7.09
C GLU A 137 7.02 2.20 7.35
N LEU A 138 6.29 1.22 6.83
CA LEU A 138 4.84 1.12 7.09
C LEU A 138 4.58 0.85 8.57
N TRP A 139 5.35 -0.03 9.17
CA TRP A 139 5.22 -0.31 10.59
C TRP A 139 5.50 0.93 11.44
N GLU A 140 6.51 1.73 11.09
CA GLU A 140 6.81 2.97 11.80
C GLU A 140 5.60 3.91 11.81
N ILE A 141 4.92 4.04 10.69
CA ILE A 141 3.72 4.88 10.58
C ILE A 141 2.63 4.40 11.55
N ILE A 142 2.36 3.10 11.55
CA ILE A 142 1.31 2.50 12.38
C ILE A 142 1.68 2.57 13.86
N GLU A 143 2.93 2.27 14.19
CA GLU A 143 3.43 2.29 15.57
C GLU A 143 3.37 3.69 16.18
N LYS A 144 3.75 4.71 15.42
CA LYS A 144 3.70 6.10 15.89
C LYS A 144 2.27 6.54 16.21
N LYS A 145 1.32 6.10 15.41
CA LYS A 145 -0.09 6.39 15.67
C LYS A 145 -0.53 5.78 17.00
N SER A 146 -0.17 4.52 17.26
CA SER A 146 -0.50 3.83 18.51
C SER A 146 0.11 4.54 19.72
N GLN A 147 1.34 5.02 19.59
CA GLN A 147 1.98 5.77 20.67
C GLN A 147 1.28 7.09 20.98
N LYS A 148 0.79 7.78 19.92
CA LYS A 148 0.10 9.06 20.10
C LYS A 148 -1.25 8.93 20.79
N THR A 149 -1.87 7.77 20.72
CA THR A 149 -3.17 7.53 21.37
C THR A 149 -3.04 7.11 22.83
N GLN A 150 -1.83 6.91 23.28
CA GLN A 150 -1.55 6.61 24.69
C GLN A 150 -1.21 7.89 25.44
#